data_1e3edde5e2fda1a48fa92e3ff3b2316d
#
_entry.id   1e3edde5e2fda1a48fa92e3ff3b2316d
#
_cell.length_a   1.000
_cell.length_b   1.000
_cell.length_c   1.000
_cell.angle_alpha   90.00
_cell.angle_beta   90.00
_cell.angle_gamma   90.00
#
_symmetry.space_group_name_H-M   'P 1'
#
loop_
_entity.id
_entity.type
_entity.pdbx_description
1 polymer ?
#
loop_
_entity_poly.entity_id
_entity_poly.type
_entity_poly.pdbx_seq_one_letter_code
_entity_poly.pdbx_strand_id
1 'polypeptide(L)'
;MLLVDIARFLLDVLGSLLVGLLILRVWIHAIGMPGRNPVVQFVVALTSWLVRPLHRLLPARGRIDWASLAAAFLVTLLVVLLIRQITGADVAFEFVLLAALRQLVVWALNVVVWITIIYAIVSWVNPHAPFAPALAMLLRPLLAPIQRILPPVGGFDLSPLVLLLAVYVLQMVVARI
;
A
#
# COMPACT_ATOMS: atom_id res chain seq x y z
N MET A 1 -2.34 29.25 9.65
CA MET A 1 -2.21 27.92 10.27
C MET A 1 -3.30 26.98 9.78
N LEU A 2 -4.59 27.21 10.06
CA LEU A 2 -5.67 26.27 9.68
C LEU A 2 -5.69 25.86 8.19
N LEU A 3 -5.51 26.79 7.25
CA LEU A 3 -5.49 26.48 5.81
C LEU A 3 -4.31 25.59 5.41
N VAL A 4 -3.15 25.78 6.02
CA VAL A 4 -1.95 24.96 5.79
C VAL A 4 -2.18 23.53 6.33
N ASP A 5 -2.78 23.41 7.51
CA ASP A 5 -3.09 22.10 8.13
C ASP A 5 -4.11 21.33 7.29
N ILE A 6 -5.16 22.02 6.79
CA ILE A 6 -6.16 21.43 5.89
C ILE A 6 -5.50 20.98 4.57
N ALA A 7 -4.69 21.83 3.96
CA ALA A 7 -4.01 21.51 2.71
C ALA A 7 -3.06 20.31 2.87
N ARG A 8 -2.29 20.27 3.98
CA ARG A 8 -1.44 19.13 4.33
C ARG A 8 -2.25 17.85 4.51
N PHE A 9 -3.35 17.92 5.26
CA PHE A 9 -4.23 16.78 5.47
C PHE A 9 -4.79 16.23 4.15
N LEU A 10 -5.27 17.11 3.27
CA LEU A 10 -5.80 16.71 1.96
C LEU A 10 -4.72 16.08 1.08
N LEU A 11 -3.50 16.64 1.05
CA LEU A 11 -2.37 16.09 0.31
C LEU A 11 -1.98 14.69 0.84
N ASP A 12 -1.96 14.53 2.15
CA ASP A 12 -1.65 13.23 2.79
C ASP A 12 -2.72 12.19 2.47
N VAL A 13 -4.01 12.54 2.59
CA VAL A 13 -5.11 11.61 2.30
C VAL A 13 -5.14 11.24 0.82
N LEU A 14 -5.15 12.21 -0.09
CA LEU A 14 -5.21 11.94 -1.53
C LEU A 14 -3.95 11.21 -2.01
N GLY A 15 -2.78 11.63 -1.51
CA GLY A 15 -1.50 10.99 -1.80
C GLY A 15 -1.48 9.54 -1.34
N SER A 16 -1.86 9.27 -0.09
CA SER A 16 -1.88 7.90 0.47
C SER A 16 -2.85 6.98 -0.28
N LEU A 17 -4.01 7.47 -0.69
CA LEU A 17 -4.97 6.71 -1.49
C LEU A 17 -4.41 6.35 -2.87
N LEU A 18 -3.87 7.33 -3.60
CA LEU A 18 -3.33 7.10 -4.93
C LEU A 18 -2.09 6.19 -4.88
N VAL A 19 -1.15 6.47 -3.98
CA VAL A 19 0.04 5.64 -3.78
C VAL A 19 -0.34 4.25 -3.29
N GLY A 20 -1.33 4.13 -2.41
CA GLY A 20 -1.85 2.85 -1.96
C GLY A 20 -2.38 1.99 -3.11
N LEU A 21 -3.12 2.58 -4.06
CA LEU A 21 -3.57 1.89 -5.27
C LEU A 21 -2.40 1.48 -6.18
N LEU A 22 -1.37 2.31 -6.31
CA LEU A 22 -0.18 1.99 -7.10
C LEU A 22 0.62 0.85 -6.47
N ILE A 23 0.79 0.86 -5.15
CA ILE A 23 1.44 -0.23 -4.40
C ILE A 23 0.62 -1.52 -4.51
N LEU A 24 -0.71 -1.42 -4.38
CA LEU A 24 -1.59 -2.57 -4.55
C LEU A 24 -1.47 -3.14 -5.98
N ARG A 25 -1.31 -2.31 -7.00
CA ARG A 25 -1.06 -2.74 -8.38
C ARG A 25 0.26 -3.50 -8.50
N VAL A 26 1.35 -3.01 -7.90
CA VAL A 26 2.64 -3.72 -7.85
C VAL A 26 2.46 -5.08 -7.17
N TRP A 27 1.74 -5.13 -6.06
CA TRP A 27 1.51 -6.36 -5.30
C TRP A 27 0.68 -7.38 -6.08
N ILE A 28 -0.44 -6.95 -6.67
CA ILE A 28 -1.29 -7.78 -7.54
C ILE A 28 -0.47 -8.41 -8.68
N HIS A 29 0.40 -7.61 -9.31
CA HIS A 29 1.29 -8.09 -10.36
C HIS A 29 2.30 -9.10 -9.82
N ALA A 30 2.91 -8.83 -8.67
CA ALA A 30 3.93 -9.68 -8.05
C ALA A 30 3.41 -11.08 -7.66
N ILE A 31 2.14 -11.17 -7.23
CA ILE A 31 1.50 -12.46 -6.88
C ILE A 31 0.85 -13.14 -8.08
N GLY A 32 0.84 -12.50 -9.27
CA GLY A 32 0.24 -13.05 -10.49
C GLY A 32 -1.28 -13.18 -10.43
N MET A 33 -1.98 -12.22 -9.81
CA MET A 33 -3.44 -12.27 -9.71
C MET A 33 -4.08 -12.16 -11.10
N PRO A 34 -5.09 -13.00 -11.45
CA PRO A 34 -5.72 -12.99 -12.77
C PRO A 34 -6.37 -11.64 -13.12
N GLY A 35 -6.14 -11.14 -14.34
CA GLY A 35 -6.69 -9.87 -14.80
C GLY A 35 -8.22 -9.78 -14.86
N ARG A 36 -8.91 -10.93 -14.82
CA ARG A 36 -10.38 -11.01 -14.74
C ARG A 36 -10.93 -10.72 -13.34
N ASN A 37 -10.07 -10.65 -12.32
CA ASN A 37 -10.49 -10.36 -10.95
C ASN A 37 -11.00 -8.91 -10.86
N PRO A 38 -12.18 -8.66 -10.25
CA PRO A 38 -12.75 -7.31 -10.13
C PRO A 38 -11.82 -6.33 -9.40
N VAL A 39 -11.07 -6.79 -8.39
CA VAL A 39 -10.11 -5.96 -7.66
C VAL A 39 -8.98 -5.50 -8.58
N VAL A 40 -8.47 -6.40 -9.43
CA VAL A 40 -7.44 -6.06 -10.43
C VAL A 40 -7.96 -5.03 -11.42
N GLN A 41 -9.17 -5.24 -11.95
CA GLN A 41 -9.78 -4.33 -12.92
C GLN A 41 -9.98 -2.93 -12.31
N PHE A 42 -10.46 -2.86 -11.08
CA PHE A 42 -10.66 -1.61 -10.34
C PHE A 42 -9.35 -0.85 -10.16
N VAL A 43 -8.31 -1.52 -9.63
CA VAL A 43 -6.99 -0.91 -9.41
C VAL A 43 -6.36 -0.45 -10.72
N VAL A 44 -6.44 -1.27 -11.77
CA VAL A 44 -5.91 -0.93 -13.10
C VAL A 44 -6.68 0.25 -13.69
N ALA A 45 -8.00 0.29 -13.59
CA ALA A 45 -8.81 1.39 -14.11
C ALA A 45 -8.41 2.74 -13.48
N LEU A 46 -8.23 2.77 -12.15
CA LEU A 46 -7.89 3.99 -11.43
C LEU A 46 -6.45 4.46 -11.61
N THR A 47 -5.51 3.55 -11.93
CA THR A 47 -4.08 3.90 -11.99
C THR A 47 -3.50 3.96 -13.41
N SER A 48 -4.22 3.45 -14.40
CA SER A 48 -3.68 3.32 -15.78
C SER A 48 -3.33 4.65 -16.45
N TRP A 49 -4.04 5.73 -16.14
CA TRP A 49 -3.75 7.05 -16.69
C TRP A 49 -2.33 7.54 -16.32
N LEU A 50 -1.87 7.19 -15.12
CA LEU A 50 -0.54 7.56 -14.62
C LEU A 50 0.53 6.53 -15.02
N VAL A 51 0.20 5.23 -15.00
CA VAL A 51 1.16 4.15 -15.22
C VAL A 51 1.44 3.90 -16.69
N ARG A 52 0.44 4.08 -17.61
CA ARG A 52 0.62 3.85 -19.05
C ARG A 52 1.81 4.61 -19.67
N PRO A 53 2.01 5.93 -19.42
CA PRO A 53 3.16 6.63 -19.98
C PRO A 53 4.49 6.08 -19.45
N LEU A 54 4.54 5.68 -18.18
CA LEU A 54 5.73 5.11 -17.55
C LEU A 54 6.06 3.70 -18.06
N HIS A 55 5.05 2.90 -18.45
CA HIS A 55 5.29 1.59 -19.07
C HIS A 55 6.05 1.64 -20.39
N ARG A 56 6.00 2.78 -21.10
CA ARG A 56 6.80 2.97 -22.32
C ARG A 56 8.29 3.08 -22.01
N LEU A 57 8.64 3.60 -20.84
CA LEU A 57 10.02 3.80 -20.38
C LEU A 57 10.52 2.64 -19.51
N LEU A 58 9.62 2.11 -18.67
CA LEU A 58 9.90 1.07 -17.68
C LEU A 58 8.94 -0.11 -17.86
N PRO A 59 9.17 -1.00 -18.84
CA PRO A 59 8.31 -2.16 -19.01
C PRO A 59 8.38 -3.09 -17.79
N ALA A 60 7.25 -3.74 -17.49
CA ALA A 60 7.23 -4.76 -16.44
C ALA A 60 8.18 -5.90 -16.78
N ARG A 61 9.11 -6.23 -15.89
CA ARG A 61 10.06 -7.33 -16.05
C ARG A 61 9.92 -8.31 -14.90
N GLY A 62 9.57 -9.54 -15.22
CA GLY A 62 9.38 -10.60 -14.21
C GLY A 62 8.17 -10.33 -13.30
N ARG A 63 8.39 -10.40 -11.98
CA ARG A 63 7.33 -10.25 -10.98
C ARG A 63 7.11 -8.80 -10.50
N ILE A 64 7.89 -7.85 -10.98
CA ILE A 64 7.84 -6.47 -10.50
C ILE A 64 7.33 -5.57 -11.62
N ASP A 65 6.26 -4.83 -11.35
CA ASP A 65 5.78 -3.73 -12.20
C ASP A 65 6.54 -2.44 -11.84
N TRP A 66 7.70 -2.27 -12.48
CA TRP A 66 8.59 -1.13 -12.25
C TRP A 66 7.93 0.20 -12.57
N ALA A 67 7.04 0.25 -13.56
CA ALA A 67 6.33 1.48 -13.89
C ALA A 67 5.38 1.91 -12.78
N SER A 68 4.64 0.97 -12.18
CA SER A 68 3.77 1.25 -11.04
C SER A 68 4.56 1.63 -9.78
N LEU A 69 5.71 1.00 -9.53
CA LEU A 69 6.59 1.34 -8.42
C LEU A 69 7.21 2.74 -8.59
N ALA A 70 7.69 3.06 -9.79
CA ALA A 70 8.19 4.39 -10.12
C ALA A 70 7.10 5.46 -9.99
N ALA A 71 5.87 5.17 -10.48
CA ALA A 71 4.73 6.06 -10.31
C ALA A 71 4.43 6.32 -8.82
N ALA A 72 4.42 5.27 -7.99
CA ALA A 72 4.21 5.40 -6.54
C ALA A 72 5.27 6.30 -5.90
N PHE A 73 6.54 6.09 -6.24
CA PHE A 73 7.64 6.92 -5.73
C PHE A 73 7.53 8.38 -6.19
N LEU A 74 7.26 8.62 -7.49
CA LEU A 74 7.13 9.99 -8.03
C LEU A 74 5.96 10.75 -7.40
N VAL A 75 4.81 10.09 -7.20
CA VAL A 75 3.66 10.71 -6.51
C VAL A 75 4.02 11.01 -5.05
N THR A 76 4.68 10.09 -4.35
CA THR A 76 5.12 10.32 -2.96
C THR A 76 6.09 11.49 -2.88
N LEU A 77 7.07 11.55 -3.77
CA LEU A 77 8.04 12.64 -3.85
C LEU A 77 7.34 13.97 -4.10
N LEU A 78 6.38 14.01 -5.03
CA LEU A 78 5.58 15.21 -5.31
C LEU A 78 4.82 15.67 -4.06
N VAL A 79 4.15 14.77 -3.35
CA VAL A 79 3.41 15.09 -2.12
C VAL A 79 4.35 15.65 -1.05
N VAL A 80 5.50 15.02 -0.82
CA VAL A 80 6.51 15.49 0.15
C VAL A 80 7.01 16.89 -0.22
N LEU A 81 7.30 17.14 -1.50
CA LEU A 81 7.71 18.46 -1.98
C LEU A 81 6.62 19.53 -1.80
N LEU A 82 5.36 19.19 -2.10
CA LEU A 82 4.24 20.10 -1.91
C LEU A 82 4.02 20.42 -0.43
N ILE A 83 4.06 19.42 0.46
CA ILE A 83 3.94 19.61 1.91
C ILE A 83 5.08 20.52 2.41
N ARG A 84 6.31 20.26 1.97
CA ARG A 84 7.46 21.11 2.30
C ARG A 84 7.22 22.58 1.89
N GLN A 85 6.74 22.80 0.66
CA GLN A 85 6.51 24.15 0.13
C GLN A 85 5.45 24.91 0.92
N ILE A 86 4.33 24.26 1.28
CA ILE A 86 3.25 24.91 2.01
C ILE A 86 3.55 25.10 3.50
N THR A 87 4.41 24.27 4.09
CA THR A 87 4.82 24.38 5.51
C THR A 87 6.00 25.30 5.72
N GLY A 88 6.70 25.71 4.66
CA GLY A 88 7.93 26.51 4.74
C GLY A 88 9.08 25.78 5.44
N ALA A 89 9.04 24.45 5.49
CA ALA A 89 10.09 23.66 6.15
C ALA A 89 11.39 23.73 5.35
N ASP A 90 12.43 24.31 5.96
CA ASP A 90 13.75 24.45 5.35
C ASP A 90 14.57 23.15 5.52
N VAL A 91 14.20 22.14 4.75
CA VAL A 91 14.87 20.82 4.74
C VAL A 91 15.79 20.74 3.52
N ALA A 92 17.06 20.41 3.71
CA ALA A 92 17.98 20.23 2.59
C ALA A 92 17.47 19.17 1.61
N PHE A 93 17.73 19.39 0.31
CA PHE A 93 17.17 18.57 -0.77
C PHE A 93 17.50 17.08 -0.63
N GLU A 94 18.66 16.75 -0.11
CA GLU A 94 19.12 15.37 0.18
C GLU A 94 18.18 14.62 1.15
N PHE A 95 17.63 15.33 2.14
CA PHE A 95 16.66 14.72 3.07
C PHE A 95 15.26 14.56 2.47
N VAL A 96 14.93 15.28 1.41
CA VAL A 96 13.62 15.13 0.74
C VAL A 96 13.48 13.75 0.10
N LEU A 97 14.55 13.24 -0.50
CA LEU A 97 14.55 11.91 -1.11
C LEU A 97 14.37 10.81 -0.06
N LEU A 98 15.08 10.94 1.06
CA LEU A 98 14.95 10.02 2.19
C LEU A 98 13.53 10.08 2.81
N ALA A 99 13.00 11.29 2.98
CA ALA A 99 11.64 11.50 3.47
C ALA A 99 10.60 10.88 2.53
N ALA A 100 10.77 11.01 1.21
CA ALA A 100 9.88 10.38 0.23
C ALA A 100 9.96 8.86 0.26
N LEU A 101 11.15 8.28 0.38
CA LEU A 101 11.32 6.82 0.53
C LEU A 101 10.67 6.31 1.81
N ARG A 102 10.91 7.00 2.93
CA ARG A 102 10.28 6.68 4.21
C ARG A 102 8.76 6.76 4.11
N GLN A 103 8.22 7.83 3.55
CA GLN A 103 6.77 8.01 3.39
C GLN A 103 6.16 6.94 2.50
N LEU A 104 6.84 6.55 1.40
CA LEU A 104 6.42 5.45 0.54
C LEU A 104 6.31 4.13 1.31
N VAL A 105 7.31 3.83 2.15
CA VAL A 105 7.30 2.62 3.00
C VAL A 105 6.15 2.68 4.01
N VAL A 106 5.93 3.82 4.67
CA VAL A 106 4.81 4.00 5.61
C VAL A 106 3.47 3.75 4.92
N TRP A 107 3.25 4.32 3.73
CA TRP A 107 2.01 4.10 2.99
C TRP A 107 1.87 2.67 2.49
N ALA A 108 2.98 2.01 2.11
CA ALA A 108 2.96 0.58 1.77
C ALA A 108 2.53 -0.30 2.96
N LEU A 109 3.07 -0.03 4.14
CA LEU A 109 2.68 -0.73 5.36
C LEU A 109 1.20 -0.45 5.72
N ASN A 110 0.71 0.78 5.52
CA ASN A 110 -0.70 1.11 5.70
C ASN A 110 -1.62 0.30 4.76
N VAL A 111 -1.21 0.07 3.51
CA VAL A 111 -1.96 -0.80 2.58
C VAL A 111 -2.09 -2.21 3.15
N VAL A 112 -1.00 -2.77 3.71
CA VAL A 112 -1.04 -4.09 4.36
C VAL A 112 -2.01 -4.08 5.54
N VAL A 113 -1.95 -3.06 6.40
CA VAL A 113 -2.87 -2.91 7.55
C VAL A 113 -4.32 -2.91 7.09
N TRP A 114 -4.68 -2.04 6.14
CA TRP A 114 -6.07 -1.92 5.67
C TRP A 114 -6.58 -3.21 5.03
N ILE A 115 -5.79 -3.83 4.16
CA ILE A 115 -6.18 -5.11 3.53
C ILE A 115 -6.36 -6.20 4.59
N THR A 116 -5.48 -6.25 5.61
CA THR A 116 -5.57 -7.23 6.70
C THR A 116 -6.81 -7.01 7.56
N ILE A 117 -7.16 -5.75 7.89
CA ILE A 117 -8.37 -5.43 8.64
C ILE A 117 -9.62 -5.84 7.84
N ILE A 118 -9.68 -5.45 6.56
CA ILE A 118 -10.82 -5.80 5.69
C ILE A 118 -10.94 -7.32 5.57
N TYR A 119 -9.82 -8.03 5.38
CA TYR A 119 -9.80 -9.48 5.32
C TYR A 119 -10.32 -10.13 6.61
N ALA A 120 -9.85 -9.66 7.78
CA ALA A 120 -10.29 -10.18 9.07
C ALA A 120 -11.80 -9.98 9.26
N ILE A 121 -12.32 -8.78 8.98
CA ILE A 121 -13.74 -8.48 9.07
C ILE A 121 -14.54 -9.38 8.13
N VAL A 122 -14.14 -9.49 6.87
CA VAL A 122 -14.82 -10.31 5.86
C VAL A 122 -14.78 -11.79 6.24
N SER A 123 -13.64 -12.27 6.72
CA SER A 123 -13.49 -13.67 7.15
C SER A 123 -14.41 -14.04 8.30
N TRP A 124 -14.71 -13.10 9.20
CA TRP A 124 -15.55 -13.34 10.37
C TRP A 124 -17.03 -13.08 10.11
N VAL A 125 -17.37 -12.05 9.33
CA VAL A 125 -18.77 -11.62 9.11
C VAL A 125 -19.39 -12.32 7.90
N ASN A 126 -18.65 -12.43 6.80
CA ASN A 126 -19.14 -13.04 5.56
C ASN A 126 -18.02 -13.68 4.74
N PRO A 127 -17.58 -14.90 5.10
CA PRO A 127 -16.50 -15.59 4.39
C PRO A 127 -16.83 -15.94 2.93
N HIS A 128 -18.11 -15.88 2.54
CA HIS A 128 -18.59 -16.14 1.18
C HIS A 128 -18.73 -14.88 0.32
N ALA A 129 -18.29 -13.72 0.81
CA ALA A 129 -18.31 -12.48 0.03
C ALA A 129 -17.54 -12.63 -1.31
N PRO A 130 -18.04 -12.06 -2.42
CA PRO A 130 -17.43 -12.23 -3.75
C PRO A 130 -15.97 -11.80 -3.85
N PHE A 131 -15.53 -10.89 -2.99
CA PHE A 131 -14.15 -10.39 -2.93
C PHE A 131 -13.26 -11.08 -1.88
N ALA A 132 -13.83 -11.96 -1.01
CA ALA A 132 -13.08 -12.70 0.00
C ALA A 132 -11.92 -13.51 -0.59
N PRO A 133 -12.07 -14.24 -1.72
CA PRO A 133 -10.96 -14.97 -2.34
C PRO A 133 -9.83 -14.04 -2.81
N ALA A 134 -10.14 -12.84 -3.28
CA ALA A 134 -9.14 -11.86 -3.72
C ALA A 134 -8.30 -11.36 -2.54
N LEU A 135 -8.94 -11.02 -1.41
CA LEU A 135 -8.24 -10.61 -0.19
C LEU A 135 -7.36 -11.74 0.37
N ALA A 136 -7.89 -12.97 0.40
CA ALA A 136 -7.13 -14.14 0.81
C ALA A 136 -5.90 -14.37 -0.07
N MET A 137 -6.03 -14.20 -1.39
CA MET A 137 -4.92 -14.34 -2.34
C MET A 137 -3.87 -13.26 -2.13
N LEU A 138 -4.26 -12.01 -1.87
CA LEU A 138 -3.36 -10.90 -1.56
C LEU A 138 -2.55 -11.18 -0.29
N LEU A 139 -3.21 -11.63 0.77
CA LEU A 139 -2.56 -11.82 2.07
C LEU A 139 -1.87 -13.16 2.24
N ARG A 140 -2.14 -14.14 1.37
CA ARG A 140 -1.55 -15.48 1.45
C ARG A 140 -0.03 -15.49 1.65
N PRO A 141 0.78 -14.69 0.93
CA PRO A 141 2.24 -14.70 1.12
C PRO A 141 2.67 -14.23 2.52
N LEU A 142 1.86 -13.39 3.18
CA LEU A 142 2.13 -12.84 4.51
C LEU A 142 1.53 -13.72 5.63
N LEU A 143 0.33 -14.25 5.43
CA LEU A 143 -0.37 -15.05 6.42
C LEU A 143 0.14 -16.50 6.46
N ALA A 144 0.52 -17.09 5.32
CA ALA A 144 0.92 -18.50 5.27
C ALA A 144 2.07 -18.89 6.24
N PRO A 145 3.14 -18.07 6.41
CA PRO A 145 4.18 -18.40 7.40
C PRO A 145 3.65 -18.31 8.84
N ILE A 146 2.75 -17.36 9.13
CA ILE A 146 2.16 -17.17 10.47
C ILE A 146 1.23 -18.35 10.79
N GLN A 147 0.37 -18.75 9.84
CA GLN A 147 -0.57 -19.86 9.98
C GLN A 147 0.10 -21.22 10.20
N ARG A 148 1.35 -21.38 9.73
CA ARG A 148 2.14 -22.59 10.00
C ARG A 148 2.57 -22.72 11.48
N ILE A 149 2.76 -21.56 12.14
CA ILE A 149 3.20 -21.49 13.53
C ILE A 149 1.98 -21.42 14.47
N LEU A 150 0.95 -20.70 14.05
CA LEU A 150 -0.26 -20.45 14.81
C LEU A 150 -1.47 -21.03 14.07
N PRO A 151 -1.83 -22.30 14.33
CA PRO A 151 -3.02 -22.90 13.73
C PRO A 151 -4.29 -22.22 14.28
N PRO A 152 -5.41 -22.26 13.53
CA PRO A 152 -6.67 -21.65 13.96
C PRO A 152 -7.14 -22.27 15.29
N VAL A 153 -7.57 -21.42 16.23
CA VAL A 153 -8.06 -21.82 17.55
C VAL A 153 -9.56 -21.60 17.61
N GLY A 154 -10.32 -22.65 17.92
CA GLY A 154 -11.77 -22.55 18.03
C GLY A 154 -12.49 -22.15 16.74
N GLY A 155 -11.88 -22.37 15.56
CA GLY A 155 -12.42 -21.96 14.27
C GLY A 155 -12.09 -20.50 13.85
N PHE A 156 -11.39 -19.76 14.70
CA PHE A 156 -10.94 -18.40 14.41
C PHE A 156 -9.46 -18.39 14.00
N ASP A 157 -9.18 -17.72 12.87
CA ASP A 157 -7.82 -17.44 12.43
C ASP A 157 -7.29 -16.17 13.11
N LEU A 158 -6.32 -16.32 14.01
CA LEU A 158 -5.65 -15.22 14.70
C LEU A 158 -4.45 -14.67 13.94
N SER A 159 -4.09 -15.27 12.81
CA SER A 159 -2.93 -14.85 12.00
C SER A 159 -3.03 -13.40 11.50
N PRO A 160 -4.21 -12.84 11.16
CA PRO A 160 -4.34 -11.44 10.82
C PRO A 160 -3.95 -10.50 11.97
N LEU A 161 -4.25 -10.87 13.22
CA LEU A 161 -3.88 -10.08 14.40
C LEU A 161 -2.35 -10.03 14.57
N VAL A 162 -1.69 -11.18 14.42
CA VAL A 162 -0.22 -11.28 14.49
C VAL A 162 0.42 -10.46 13.38
N LEU A 163 -0.14 -10.53 12.15
CA LEU A 163 0.34 -9.71 11.04
C LEU A 163 0.20 -8.22 11.31
N LEU A 164 -0.93 -7.76 11.86
CA LEU A 164 -1.14 -6.37 12.25
C LEU A 164 -0.10 -5.92 13.27
N LEU A 165 0.14 -6.71 14.33
CA LEU A 165 1.16 -6.40 15.32
C LEU A 165 2.56 -6.29 14.70
N ALA A 166 2.93 -7.22 13.83
CA ALA A 166 4.22 -7.19 13.13
C ALA A 166 4.36 -5.92 12.26
N VAL A 167 3.31 -5.55 11.53
CA VAL A 167 3.32 -4.35 10.69
C VAL A 167 3.40 -3.08 11.54
N TYR A 168 2.69 -3.00 12.67
CA TYR A 168 2.81 -1.86 13.59
C TYR A 168 4.21 -1.71 14.18
N VAL A 169 4.85 -2.83 14.54
CA VAL A 169 6.27 -2.80 14.99
C VAL A 169 7.18 -2.29 13.88
N LEU A 170 6.99 -2.74 12.63
CA LEU A 170 7.74 -2.22 11.49
C LEU A 170 7.51 -0.71 11.27
N GLN A 171 6.27 -0.25 11.41
CA GLN A 171 5.97 1.19 11.33
C GLN A 171 6.69 2.00 12.41
N MET A 172 6.77 1.48 13.65
CA MET A 172 7.53 2.12 14.72
C MET A 172 9.02 2.22 14.41
N VAL A 173 9.60 1.19 13.78
CA VAL A 173 11.01 1.20 13.36
C VAL A 173 11.22 2.24 12.25
N VAL A 174 10.38 2.22 11.23
CA VAL A 174 10.45 3.18 10.10
C VAL A 174 10.23 4.63 10.57
N ALA A 175 9.44 4.83 11.63
CA ALA A 175 9.22 6.17 12.20
C ALA A 175 10.49 6.76 12.86
N ARG A 176 11.49 5.95 13.20
CA ARG A 176 12.73 6.39 13.86
C ARG A 176 13.89 6.64 12.90
N ILE A 177 13.76 6.23 11.64
CA ILE A 177 14.71 6.48 10.55
C ILE A 177 14.37 7.80 9.89
#